data_88cc4309c420225164c10f2db1142af8
#
_entry.id   88cc4309c420225164c10f2db1142af8
#
_cell.length_a   1.000
_cell.length_b   1.000
_cell.length_c   1.000
_cell.angle_alpha   90.00
_cell.angle_beta   90.00
_cell.angle_gamma   90.00
#
_symmetry.space_group_name_H-M   'P 1'
#
loop_
_entity.id
_entity.type
_entity.pdbx_description
1 polymer ?
#
loop_
_entity_poly.entity_id
_entity_poly.type
_entity_poly.pdbx_seq_one_letter_code
_entity_poly.pdbx_strand_id
1 'polypeptide(L)'
;MSKRYEPQNIEKKWQKIWQDEKAFAATDDYTKPKYYALVEFPYPSGQGLHVGHPRPYTALDIVARKRRMQGYNVLYPMGWDAFGLPTENYAIKNHIHPKIVTKSNVHHFKDQLQSLGYSFDWDREINTTDPEYYHWTQWIFLKLFKAGLAYKKEMPINWCTSCKVGLANEEVVNGVCERCGSPVVRKVKSEWMLKITEYADKLIDGLDGVDYIERVKTSQKNWIGRSHGAEVDFSLKDKPEKLTIYTTRPDTLFGVTYMVLSPEHPYIDQYKDEIKNWDEVCAYREMAARKSDFERSELAKDKTGVMIDGLSAVNPVNGKEIPIWISDYVLMSYGTGAIMAVPAHLSLIHISEPTRPY
;
A
#
# COMPACT_ATOMS: atom_id res chain seq x y z
N MET A 1 -19.02 56.48 -2.54
CA MET A 1 -19.52 55.17 -3.01
C MET A 1 -18.37 54.20 -2.94
N SER A 2 -18.44 53.13 -2.14
CA SER A 2 -17.43 52.07 -2.15
C SER A 2 -17.46 51.38 -3.51
N LYS A 3 -16.35 51.35 -4.22
CA LYS A 3 -16.25 50.58 -5.47
C LYS A 3 -16.54 49.11 -5.16
N ARG A 4 -17.52 48.54 -5.85
CA ARG A 4 -17.85 47.12 -5.74
C ARG A 4 -16.62 46.32 -6.16
N TYR A 5 -16.28 45.27 -5.40
CA TYR A 5 -15.23 44.36 -5.77
C TYR A 5 -15.62 43.59 -7.06
N GLU A 6 -14.79 43.69 -8.07
CA GLU A 6 -14.97 43.04 -9.38
C GLU A 6 -13.87 41.97 -9.56
N PRO A 7 -14.09 40.76 -9.07
CA PRO A 7 -13.04 39.72 -9.02
C PRO A 7 -12.42 39.44 -10.40
N GLN A 8 -13.24 39.36 -11.44
CA GLN A 8 -12.77 39.04 -12.80
C GLN A 8 -11.69 39.99 -13.33
N ASN A 9 -11.78 41.28 -12.98
CA ASN A 9 -10.84 42.29 -13.43
C ASN A 9 -9.63 42.38 -12.48
N ILE A 10 -9.90 42.37 -11.18
CA ILE A 10 -8.88 42.58 -10.15
C ILE A 10 -7.97 41.35 -10.03
N GLU A 11 -8.54 40.15 -10.01
CA GLU A 11 -7.77 38.90 -9.82
C GLU A 11 -6.84 38.63 -10.99
N LYS A 12 -7.33 38.71 -12.23
CA LYS A 12 -6.51 38.53 -13.43
C LYS A 12 -5.35 39.52 -13.51
N LYS A 13 -5.60 40.76 -13.11
CA LYS A 13 -4.54 41.81 -13.07
C LYS A 13 -3.43 41.40 -12.11
N TRP A 14 -3.77 40.97 -10.88
CA TRP A 14 -2.78 40.62 -9.87
C TRP A 14 -2.08 39.30 -10.16
N GLN A 15 -2.79 38.31 -10.65
CA GLN A 15 -2.19 37.05 -11.09
C GLN A 15 -1.13 37.29 -12.15
N LYS A 16 -1.42 38.18 -13.14
CA LYS A 16 -0.44 38.51 -14.16
C LYS A 16 0.77 39.24 -13.58
N ILE A 17 0.59 40.21 -12.69
CA ILE A 17 1.68 40.93 -12.03
C ILE A 17 2.56 39.95 -11.25
N TRP A 18 1.98 39.05 -10.46
CA TRP A 18 2.74 38.07 -9.68
C TRP A 18 3.57 37.11 -10.56
N GLN A 19 3.05 36.77 -11.74
CA GLN A 19 3.79 35.92 -12.69
C GLN A 19 4.93 36.70 -13.35
N ASP A 20 4.65 37.91 -13.85
CA ASP A 20 5.63 38.73 -14.54
C ASP A 20 6.81 39.14 -13.61
N GLU A 21 6.52 39.47 -12.36
CA GLU A 21 7.48 39.86 -11.34
C GLU A 21 8.12 38.66 -10.59
N LYS A 22 7.68 37.44 -10.86
CA LYS A 22 8.08 36.22 -10.12
C LYS A 22 7.96 36.41 -8.60
N ALA A 23 6.87 37.02 -8.16
CA ALA A 23 6.68 37.52 -6.80
C ALA A 23 6.80 36.43 -5.70
N PHE A 24 6.68 35.18 -6.06
CA PHE A 24 6.71 34.05 -5.13
C PHE A 24 7.92 33.11 -5.32
N ALA A 25 8.86 33.48 -6.21
CA ALA A 25 10.06 32.68 -6.43
C ALA A 25 10.96 32.66 -5.19
N ALA A 26 11.40 31.48 -4.81
CA ALA A 26 12.44 31.31 -3.82
C ALA A 26 13.79 31.72 -4.41
N THR A 27 14.63 32.33 -3.59
CA THR A 27 15.96 32.79 -3.99
C THR A 27 17.05 31.93 -3.37
N ASP A 28 18.25 31.97 -3.95
CA ASP A 28 19.44 31.33 -3.35
C ASP A 28 20.14 32.23 -2.30
N ASP A 29 19.37 33.18 -1.75
CA ASP A 29 19.82 34.03 -0.64
C ASP A 29 19.81 33.25 0.68
N TYR A 30 20.98 32.85 1.12
CA TYR A 30 21.20 32.10 2.37
C TYR A 30 21.21 32.99 3.63
N THR A 31 21.10 34.30 3.49
CA THR A 31 21.05 35.23 4.62
C THR A 31 19.68 35.29 5.28
N LYS A 32 18.62 34.92 4.53
CA LYS A 32 17.27 34.86 5.04
C LYS A 32 16.95 33.51 5.64
N PRO A 33 16.14 33.45 6.70
CA PRO A 33 15.66 32.21 7.25
C PRO A 33 14.82 31.46 6.18
N LYS A 34 15.07 30.16 6.03
CA LYS A 34 14.38 29.33 5.03
C LYS A 34 13.08 28.81 5.57
N TYR A 35 12.09 28.69 4.71
CA TYR A 35 10.85 27.98 4.99
C TYR A 35 10.43 27.15 3.78
N TYR A 36 10.34 25.82 3.98
CA TYR A 36 9.87 24.91 2.95
C TYR A 36 8.43 24.53 3.22
N ALA A 37 7.51 25.04 2.41
CA ALA A 37 6.08 24.68 2.43
C ALA A 37 5.86 23.55 1.45
N LEU A 38 5.72 22.33 1.97
CA LEU A 38 5.53 21.13 1.15
C LEU A 38 4.06 20.71 1.15
N VAL A 39 3.49 20.61 -0.03
CA VAL A 39 2.17 20.03 -0.26
C VAL A 39 2.27 18.93 -1.31
N GLU A 40 1.40 17.94 -1.21
CA GLU A 40 1.28 16.88 -2.21
C GLU A 40 0.87 17.47 -3.56
N PHE A 41 1.61 17.15 -4.63
CA PHE A 41 1.29 17.60 -5.97
C PHE A 41 0.33 16.62 -6.67
N PRO A 42 -0.56 17.10 -7.57
CA PRO A 42 -1.64 16.29 -8.10
C PRO A 42 -1.20 15.34 -9.21
N TYR A 43 -1.97 14.28 -9.40
CA TYR A 43 -1.97 13.51 -10.63
C TYR A 43 -2.71 14.29 -11.73
N PRO A 44 -2.09 14.66 -12.85
CA PRO A 44 -2.75 15.35 -13.93
C PRO A 44 -3.58 14.38 -14.77
N SER A 45 -4.46 13.63 -14.12
CA SER A 45 -5.36 12.67 -14.74
C SER A 45 -6.80 13.18 -14.73
N GLY A 46 -7.53 13.00 -15.83
CA GLY A 46 -8.93 13.41 -15.93
C GLY A 46 -9.12 14.87 -16.32
N GLN A 47 -10.29 15.44 -15.97
CA GLN A 47 -10.77 16.72 -16.50
C GLN A 47 -10.35 17.95 -15.68
N GLY A 48 -9.46 17.81 -14.73
CA GLY A 48 -9.01 18.92 -13.89
C GLY A 48 -9.06 18.62 -12.39
N LEU A 49 -8.84 19.66 -11.59
CA LEU A 49 -8.85 19.58 -10.13
C LEU A 49 -10.26 19.28 -9.61
N HIS A 50 -10.34 18.46 -8.57
CA HIS A 50 -11.57 18.31 -7.78
C HIS A 50 -11.47 19.15 -6.49
N VAL A 51 -12.59 19.38 -5.82
CA VAL A 51 -12.68 20.24 -4.61
C VAL A 51 -11.78 19.82 -3.45
N GLY A 52 -11.27 18.61 -3.44
CA GLY A 52 -10.30 18.12 -2.44
C GLY A 52 -8.93 18.78 -2.58
N HIS A 53 -8.49 19.13 -3.80
CA HIS A 53 -7.17 19.71 -4.05
C HIS A 53 -7.00 21.11 -3.42
N PRO A 54 -7.93 22.08 -3.57
CA PRO A 54 -7.77 23.39 -2.97
C PRO A 54 -7.64 23.41 -1.46
N ARG A 55 -8.17 22.42 -0.76
CA ARG A 55 -8.15 22.39 0.72
C ARG A 55 -6.74 22.44 1.33
N PRO A 56 -5.83 21.49 1.04
CA PRO A 56 -4.46 21.56 1.54
C PRO A 56 -3.67 22.70 0.91
N TYR A 57 -3.90 23.01 -0.37
CA TYR A 57 -3.18 24.07 -1.06
C TYR A 57 -3.49 25.45 -0.45
N THR A 58 -4.74 25.75 -0.16
CA THR A 58 -5.12 27.00 0.51
C THR A 58 -4.53 27.09 1.91
N ALA A 59 -4.57 26.03 2.69
CA ALA A 59 -4.02 26.02 4.04
C ALA A 59 -2.52 26.34 4.05
N LEU A 60 -1.76 25.71 3.15
CA LEU A 60 -0.32 26.02 3.04
C LEU A 60 -0.02 27.35 2.37
N ASP A 61 -0.85 27.81 1.44
CA ASP A 61 -0.70 29.14 0.83
C ASP A 61 -0.78 30.26 1.89
N ILE A 62 -1.73 30.15 2.83
CA ILE A 62 -1.84 31.08 3.97
C ILE A 62 -0.55 31.11 4.77
N VAL A 63 0.01 29.94 5.08
CA VAL A 63 1.27 29.82 5.84
C VAL A 63 2.43 30.38 5.02
N ALA A 64 2.54 30.02 3.75
CA ALA A 64 3.60 30.49 2.85
C ALA A 64 3.60 32.03 2.73
N ARG A 65 2.43 32.66 2.53
CA ARG A 65 2.29 34.13 2.49
C ARG A 65 2.67 34.76 3.82
N LYS A 66 2.18 34.23 4.95
CA LYS A 66 2.57 34.69 6.29
C LYS A 66 4.09 34.67 6.48
N ARG A 67 4.74 33.58 6.10
CA ARG A 67 6.21 33.45 6.25
C ARG A 67 6.97 34.43 5.36
N ARG A 68 6.53 34.68 4.12
CA ARG A 68 7.11 35.73 3.27
C ARG A 68 6.98 37.12 3.90
N MET A 69 5.81 37.45 4.46
CA MET A 69 5.61 38.71 5.19
C MET A 69 6.52 38.84 6.44
N GLN A 70 6.91 37.72 7.03
CA GLN A 70 7.86 37.66 8.14
C GLN A 70 9.33 37.71 7.70
N GLY A 71 9.63 37.86 6.40
CA GLY A 71 10.98 37.93 5.87
C GLY A 71 11.65 36.61 5.54
N TYR A 72 10.92 35.50 5.59
CA TYR A 72 11.48 34.20 5.21
C TYR A 72 11.66 34.08 3.69
N ASN A 73 12.70 33.36 3.28
CA ASN A 73 12.83 32.84 1.93
C ASN A 73 12.00 31.54 1.83
N VAL A 74 10.85 31.63 1.19
CA VAL A 74 9.86 30.55 1.18
C VAL A 74 9.90 29.80 -0.14
N LEU A 75 10.20 28.49 -0.07
CA LEU A 75 10.00 27.57 -1.18
C LEU A 75 8.63 26.90 -1.05
N TYR A 76 7.71 27.22 -1.95
CA TYR A 76 6.41 26.57 -2.08
C TYR A 76 6.26 26.07 -3.51
N PRO A 77 6.83 24.87 -3.81
CA PRO A 77 6.85 24.35 -5.17
C PRO A 77 5.54 23.68 -5.54
N MET A 78 5.34 23.50 -6.84
CA MET A 78 4.27 22.69 -7.41
C MET A 78 4.85 21.77 -8.50
N GLY A 79 4.13 20.71 -8.82
CA GLY A 79 4.54 19.76 -9.84
C GLY A 79 3.42 18.80 -10.21
N TRP A 80 3.79 17.79 -11.00
CA TRP A 80 2.85 16.84 -11.58
C TRP A 80 3.37 15.43 -11.40
N ASP A 81 2.59 14.60 -10.68
CA ASP A 81 2.81 13.16 -10.67
C ASP A 81 2.17 12.57 -11.93
N ALA A 82 2.95 12.59 -13.01
CA ALA A 82 2.42 12.46 -14.36
C ALA A 82 2.50 11.06 -14.95
N PHE A 83 3.20 10.12 -14.30
CA PHE A 83 3.12 8.71 -14.66
C PHE A 83 1.81 8.10 -14.14
N GLY A 84 1.22 7.18 -14.86
CA GLY A 84 0.08 6.43 -14.34
C GLY A 84 -0.85 5.86 -15.40
N LEU A 85 -1.49 4.75 -15.03
CA LEU A 85 -2.44 4.01 -15.87
C LEU A 85 -3.67 4.80 -16.32
N PRO A 86 -4.27 5.71 -15.53
CA PRO A 86 -5.43 6.47 -15.99
C PRO A 86 -5.17 7.26 -17.28
N THR A 87 -4.02 7.92 -17.37
CA THR A 87 -3.62 8.66 -18.58
C THR A 87 -3.32 7.70 -19.74
N GLU A 88 -2.64 6.58 -19.47
CA GLU A 88 -2.34 5.58 -20.50
C GLU A 88 -3.61 4.92 -21.04
N ASN A 89 -4.55 4.54 -20.18
CA ASN A 89 -5.83 3.96 -20.60
C ASN A 89 -6.67 4.95 -21.40
N TYR A 90 -6.69 6.22 -21.01
CA TYR A 90 -7.35 7.27 -21.79
C TYR A 90 -6.69 7.43 -23.17
N ALA A 91 -5.37 7.43 -23.21
CA ALA A 91 -4.59 7.54 -24.44
C ALA A 91 -4.87 6.38 -25.39
N ILE A 92 -4.88 5.14 -24.89
CA ILE A 92 -5.22 3.93 -25.66
C ILE A 92 -6.64 4.02 -26.21
N LYS A 93 -7.62 4.35 -25.36
CA LYS A 93 -9.03 4.44 -25.77
C LYS A 93 -9.28 5.48 -26.84
N ASN A 94 -8.54 6.58 -26.84
CA ASN A 94 -8.74 7.68 -27.77
C ASN A 94 -7.71 7.70 -28.91
N HIS A 95 -6.81 6.70 -28.99
CA HIS A 95 -5.74 6.62 -30.00
C HIS A 95 -4.83 7.86 -30.03
N ILE A 96 -4.52 8.40 -28.85
CA ILE A 96 -3.66 9.58 -28.65
C ILE A 96 -2.41 9.15 -27.88
N HIS A 97 -1.25 9.68 -28.23
CA HIS A 97 -0.02 9.37 -27.48
C HIS A 97 -0.09 9.91 -26.03
N PRO A 98 0.24 9.12 -24.98
CA PRO A 98 0.16 9.53 -23.58
C PRO A 98 0.84 10.87 -23.27
N LYS A 99 2.00 11.13 -23.88
CA LYS A 99 2.73 12.39 -23.71
C LYS A 99 1.90 13.62 -24.11
N ILE A 100 1.04 13.52 -25.13
CA ILE A 100 0.17 14.61 -25.58
C ILE A 100 -0.93 14.85 -24.55
N VAL A 101 -1.55 13.78 -24.08
CA VAL A 101 -2.59 13.81 -23.04
C VAL A 101 -2.04 14.43 -21.76
N THR A 102 -0.90 13.93 -21.27
CA THR A 102 -0.23 14.44 -20.07
C THR A 102 0.04 15.93 -20.18
N LYS A 103 0.64 16.38 -21.32
CA LYS A 103 0.94 17.80 -21.53
C LYS A 103 -0.32 18.68 -21.50
N SER A 104 -1.39 18.24 -22.13
CA SER A 104 -2.67 18.96 -22.15
C SER A 104 -3.28 19.04 -20.74
N ASN A 105 -3.27 17.94 -20.00
CA ASN A 105 -3.81 17.91 -18.65
C ASN A 105 -3.00 18.78 -17.69
N VAL A 106 -1.67 18.71 -17.74
CA VAL A 106 -0.77 19.57 -16.95
C VAL A 106 -1.08 21.03 -17.19
N HIS A 107 -1.23 21.44 -18.45
CA HIS A 107 -1.58 22.83 -18.78
C HIS A 107 -2.92 23.25 -18.16
N HIS A 108 -3.94 22.40 -18.30
CA HIS A 108 -5.27 22.69 -17.73
C HIS A 108 -5.25 22.79 -16.20
N PHE A 109 -4.57 21.85 -15.52
CA PHE A 109 -4.42 21.88 -14.06
C PHE A 109 -3.66 23.13 -13.60
N LYS A 110 -2.60 23.52 -14.33
CA LYS A 110 -1.82 24.73 -14.05
C LYS A 110 -2.68 25.98 -14.16
N ASP A 111 -3.48 26.11 -15.21
CA ASP A 111 -4.40 27.23 -15.39
C ASP A 111 -5.41 27.33 -14.23
N GLN A 112 -5.94 26.19 -13.79
CA GLN A 112 -6.86 26.15 -12.65
C GLN A 112 -6.17 26.59 -11.35
N LEU A 113 -4.95 26.10 -11.05
CA LEU A 113 -4.18 26.49 -9.86
C LEU A 113 -3.81 27.97 -9.89
N GLN A 114 -3.43 28.49 -11.05
CA GLN A 114 -3.12 29.92 -11.23
C GLN A 114 -4.36 30.79 -11.05
N SER A 115 -5.54 30.33 -11.51
CA SER A 115 -6.80 31.06 -11.33
C SER A 115 -7.22 31.18 -9.86
N LEU A 116 -6.81 30.22 -9.01
CA LEU A 116 -7.01 30.27 -7.57
C LEU A 116 -6.03 31.22 -6.86
N GLY A 117 -5.02 31.74 -7.58
CA GLY A 117 -4.09 32.75 -7.09
C GLY A 117 -3.10 32.26 -6.04
N TYR A 118 -2.80 30.97 -5.99
CA TYR A 118 -1.81 30.42 -5.04
C TYR A 118 -0.41 30.94 -5.29
N SER A 119 0.34 31.10 -4.21
CA SER A 119 1.69 31.62 -4.21
C SER A 119 2.77 30.54 -4.46
N PHE A 120 2.50 29.66 -5.42
CA PHE A 120 3.50 28.65 -5.83
C PHE A 120 4.68 29.29 -6.53
N ASP A 121 5.86 28.68 -6.34
CA ASP A 121 7.07 28.99 -7.09
C ASP A 121 7.07 28.19 -8.41
N TRP A 122 6.55 28.80 -9.45
CA TRP A 122 6.45 28.20 -10.78
C TRP A 122 7.80 28.05 -11.50
N ASP A 123 8.86 28.74 -11.05
CA ASP A 123 10.21 28.54 -11.59
C ASP A 123 10.81 27.19 -11.15
N ARG A 124 10.24 26.61 -10.09
CA ARG A 124 10.63 25.29 -9.58
C ARG A 124 9.55 24.24 -9.80
N GLU A 125 8.76 24.41 -10.84
CA GLU A 125 7.80 23.41 -11.30
C GLU A 125 8.51 22.14 -11.74
N ILE A 126 8.01 20.99 -11.35
CA ILE A 126 8.53 19.68 -11.73
C ILE A 126 7.48 18.83 -12.42
N ASN A 127 7.93 17.94 -13.30
CA ASN A 127 7.09 16.90 -13.90
C ASN A 127 7.82 15.57 -13.81
N THR A 128 7.21 14.59 -13.17
CA THR A 128 7.85 13.28 -12.93
C THR A 128 8.16 12.51 -14.21
N THR A 129 7.53 12.87 -15.35
CA THR A 129 7.80 12.27 -16.66
C THR A 129 8.94 12.93 -17.43
N ASP A 130 9.50 14.02 -16.91
CA ASP A 130 10.66 14.64 -17.55
C ASP A 130 11.93 13.83 -17.30
N PRO A 131 12.75 13.57 -18.33
CA PRO A 131 14.00 12.81 -18.19
C PRO A 131 14.95 13.38 -17.15
N GLU A 132 15.01 14.69 -17.03
CA GLU A 132 15.85 15.40 -16.03
C GLU A 132 15.35 15.14 -14.60
N TYR A 133 14.08 14.82 -14.41
CA TYR A 133 13.53 14.44 -13.11
C TYR A 133 13.70 12.95 -12.85
N TYR A 134 13.22 12.07 -13.71
CA TYR A 134 13.18 10.62 -13.40
C TYR A 134 14.57 9.96 -13.44
N HIS A 135 15.61 10.58 -14.02
CA HIS A 135 16.97 10.03 -13.90
C HIS A 135 17.42 9.93 -12.44
N TRP A 136 16.91 10.79 -11.56
CA TRP A 136 17.15 10.68 -10.12
C TRP A 136 16.49 9.46 -9.50
N THR A 137 15.29 9.11 -9.93
CA THR A 137 14.63 7.86 -9.54
C THR A 137 15.48 6.65 -9.98
N GLN A 138 15.99 6.68 -11.21
CA GLN A 138 16.90 5.65 -11.73
C GLN A 138 18.20 5.60 -10.92
N TRP A 139 18.76 6.74 -10.57
CA TRP A 139 19.95 6.82 -9.74
C TRP A 139 19.72 6.22 -8.34
N ILE A 140 18.60 6.53 -7.69
CA ILE A 140 18.21 5.94 -6.41
C ILE A 140 18.10 4.42 -6.53
N PHE A 141 17.41 3.93 -7.58
CA PHE A 141 17.32 2.49 -7.84
C PHE A 141 18.70 1.83 -7.97
N LEU A 142 19.61 2.44 -8.71
CA LEU A 142 20.96 1.92 -8.86
C LEU A 142 21.75 1.92 -7.54
N LYS A 143 21.51 2.89 -6.66
CA LYS A 143 22.11 2.89 -5.30
C LYS A 143 21.56 1.73 -4.47
N LEU A 144 20.24 1.51 -4.50
CA LEU A 144 19.61 0.37 -3.81
C LEU A 144 20.09 -0.97 -4.37
N PHE A 145 20.22 -1.08 -5.68
CA PHE A 145 20.74 -2.28 -6.33
C PHE A 145 22.20 -2.58 -5.92
N LYS A 146 23.07 -1.58 -5.96
CA LYS A 146 24.48 -1.70 -5.52
C LYS A 146 24.61 -2.04 -4.03
N ALA A 147 23.66 -1.61 -3.22
CA ALA A 147 23.60 -1.95 -1.79
C ALA A 147 22.97 -3.34 -1.51
N GLY A 148 22.57 -4.10 -2.55
CA GLY A 148 21.93 -5.39 -2.40
C GLY A 148 20.49 -5.33 -1.89
N LEU A 149 19.89 -4.14 -1.93
CA LEU A 149 18.53 -3.88 -1.46
C LEU A 149 17.48 -4.01 -2.56
N ALA A 150 17.86 -3.97 -3.83
CA ALA A 150 16.99 -4.27 -4.95
C ALA A 150 17.37 -5.62 -5.58
N TYR A 151 16.39 -6.48 -5.82
CA TYR A 151 16.58 -7.82 -6.36
C TYR A 151 15.40 -8.24 -7.23
N LYS A 152 15.61 -9.23 -8.09
CA LYS A 152 14.52 -9.85 -8.86
C LYS A 152 14.00 -11.11 -8.16
N LYS A 153 12.67 -11.28 -8.19
CA LYS A 153 12.02 -12.47 -7.66
C LYS A 153 10.81 -12.82 -8.54
N GLU A 154 10.66 -14.10 -8.83
CA GLU A 154 9.42 -14.62 -9.40
C GLU A 154 8.37 -14.72 -8.28
N MET A 155 7.22 -14.09 -8.53
CA MET A 155 6.11 -14.09 -7.58
C MET A 155 4.77 -13.99 -8.30
N PRO A 156 3.71 -14.55 -7.72
CA PRO A 156 2.38 -14.36 -8.24
C PRO A 156 1.92 -12.91 -7.95
N ILE A 157 1.51 -12.22 -9.01
CA ILE A 157 0.90 -10.89 -8.92
C ILE A 157 -0.56 -10.96 -9.37
N ASN A 158 -1.37 -10.01 -8.92
CA ASN A 158 -2.71 -9.82 -9.46
C ASN A 158 -2.59 -9.26 -10.89
N TRP A 159 -3.21 -9.91 -11.85
CA TRP A 159 -3.13 -9.55 -13.26
C TRP A 159 -4.50 -9.30 -13.84
N CYS A 160 -4.74 -8.08 -14.32
CA CYS A 160 -5.94 -7.77 -15.07
C CYS A 160 -5.81 -8.29 -16.50
N THR A 161 -6.75 -9.16 -16.92
CA THR A 161 -6.71 -9.78 -18.26
C THR A 161 -7.05 -8.82 -19.39
N SER A 162 -7.81 -7.75 -19.09
CA SER A 162 -8.21 -6.71 -20.04
C SER A 162 -7.20 -5.56 -20.12
N CYS A 163 -6.84 -4.97 -18.98
CA CYS A 163 -5.85 -3.88 -18.93
C CYS A 163 -4.42 -4.37 -19.20
N LYS A 164 -4.18 -5.69 -19.11
CA LYS A 164 -2.85 -6.33 -19.29
C LYS A 164 -1.77 -5.76 -18.38
N VAL A 165 -2.12 -5.53 -17.13
CA VAL A 165 -1.26 -4.89 -16.13
C VAL A 165 -1.33 -5.63 -14.80
N GLY A 166 -0.25 -5.56 -14.02
CA GLY A 166 -0.24 -5.97 -12.62
C GLY A 166 -1.00 -4.95 -11.77
N LEU A 167 -1.76 -5.45 -10.80
CA LEU A 167 -2.57 -4.65 -9.89
C LEU A 167 -2.06 -4.79 -8.47
N ALA A 168 -2.07 -3.70 -7.72
CA ALA A 168 -1.95 -3.73 -6.27
C ALA A 168 -3.18 -4.43 -5.66
N ASN A 169 -3.05 -4.88 -4.40
CA ASN A 169 -4.17 -5.58 -3.75
C ASN A 169 -5.40 -4.69 -3.62
N GLU A 170 -5.21 -3.39 -3.38
CA GLU A 170 -6.26 -2.38 -3.23
C GLU A 170 -7.03 -2.11 -4.55
N GLU A 171 -6.42 -2.46 -5.70
CA GLU A 171 -7.02 -2.28 -7.03
C GLU A 171 -7.87 -3.49 -7.47
N VAL A 172 -7.98 -4.51 -6.61
CA VAL A 172 -8.78 -5.72 -6.84
C VAL A 172 -9.96 -5.72 -5.88
N VAL A 173 -11.17 -5.57 -6.41
CA VAL A 173 -12.40 -5.54 -5.61
C VAL A 173 -13.29 -6.71 -6.04
N ASN A 174 -13.60 -7.61 -5.10
CA ASN A 174 -14.41 -8.81 -5.38
C ASN A 174 -13.86 -9.68 -6.54
N GLY A 175 -12.53 -9.78 -6.66
CA GLY A 175 -11.89 -10.59 -7.72
C GLY A 175 -11.88 -9.95 -9.11
N VAL A 176 -12.31 -8.68 -9.21
CA VAL A 176 -12.29 -7.94 -10.48
C VAL A 176 -11.43 -6.68 -10.38
N CYS A 177 -10.94 -6.22 -11.51
CA CYS A 177 -10.20 -4.99 -11.62
C CYS A 177 -11.11 -3.79 -11.33
N GLU A 178 -10.78 -2.98 -10.33
CA GLU A 178 -11.54 -1.78 -9.95
C GLU A 178 -11.80 -0.83 -11.14
N ARG A 179 -10.85 -0.78 -12.09
CA ARG A 179 -10.89 0.17 -13.21
C ARG A 179 -11.77 -0.26 -14.38
N CYS A 180 -11.73 -1.57 -14.73
CA CYS A 180 -12.42 -2.05 -15.94
C CYS A 180 -13.45 -3.15 -15.67
N GLY A 181 -13.59 -3.62 -14.42
CA GLY A 181 -14.52 -4.68 -14.03
C GLY A 181 -14.17 -6.07 -14.56
N SER A 182 -13.03 -6.25 -15.24
CA SER A 182 -12.63 -7.56 -15.79
C SER A 182 -12.07 -8.46 -14.70
N PRO A 183 -12.22 -9.80 -14.82
CA PRO A 183 -11.64 -10.76 -13.89
C PRO A 183 -10.13 -10.59 -13.73
N VAL A 184 -9.68 -10.68 -12.49
CA VAL A 184 -8.26 -10.68 -12.13
C VAL A 184 -7.81 -12.12 -11.91
N VAL A 185 -6.63 -12.44 -12.42
CA VAL A 185 -6.01 -13.77 -12.26
C VAL A 185 -4.65 -13.64 -11.61
N ARG A 186 -4.20 -14.70 -10.92
CA ARG A 186 -2.82 -14.77 -10.44
C ARG A 186 -1.89 -15.14 -11.59
N LYS A 187 -0.85 -14.35 -11.81
CA LYS A 187 0.15 -14.57 -12.85
C LYS A 187 1.55 -14.46 -12.24
N VAL A 188 2.34 -15.52 -12.39
CA VAL A 188 3.74 -15.49 -11.96
C VAL A 188 4.54 -14.62 -12.92
N LYS A 189 5.25 -13.64 -12.37
CA LYS A 189 6.15 -12.75 -13.10
C LYS A 189 7.43 -12.51 -12.32
N SER A 190 8.51 -12.28 -13.04
CA SER A 190 9.77 -11.84 -12.45
C SER A 190 9.74 -10.34 -12.28
N GLU A 191 9.61 -9.88 -11.05
CA GLU A 191 9.46 -8.47 -10.70
C GLU A 191 10.64 -7.97 -9.86
N TRP A 192 10.93 -6.67 -9.94
CA TRP A 192 11.88 -6.02 -9.07
C TRP A 192 11.27 -5.81 -7.69
N MET A 193 12.01 -6.21 -6.67
CA MET A 193 11.64 -6.09 -5.27
C MET A 193 12.66 -5.24 -4.51
N LEU A 194 12.19 -4.51 -3.52
CA LEU A 194 13.04 -3.80 -2.56
C LEU A 194 12.95 -4.46 -1.20
N LYS A 195 14.09 -4.66 -0.54
CA LYS A 195 14.16 -5.22 0.83
C LYS A 195 13.79 -4.15 1.87
N ILE A 196 12.55 -3.66 1.84
CA ILE A 196 12.09 -2.59 2.73
C ILE A 196 12.14 -3.00 4.20
N THR A 197 11.98 -4.28 4.51
CA THR A 197 12.02 -4.82 5.89
C THR A 197 13.39 -4.69 6.56
N GLU A 198 14.48 -4.55 5.81
CA GLU A 198 15.82 -4.27 6.35
C GLU A 198 15.88 -2.92 7.12
N TYR A 199 14.92 -2.06 6.89
CA TYR A 199 14.82 -0.75 7.54
C TYR A 199 13.72 -0.69 8.60
N ALA A 200 12.97 -1.76 8.84
CA ALA A 200 11.83 -1.77 9.75
C ALA A 200 12.20 -1.26 11.15
N ASP A 201 13.24 -1.82 11.76
CA ASP A 201 13.70 -1.40 13.08
C ASP A 201 14.24 0.03 13.09
N LYS A 202 15.05 0.38 12.07
CA LYS A 202 15.60 1.73 11.94
C LYS A 202 14.52 2.80 11.78
N LEU A 203 13.42 2.46 11.10
CA LEU A 203 12.28 3.36 10.95
C LEU A 203 11.55 3.59 12.27
N ILE A 204 11.38 2.54 13.08
CA ILE A 204 10.79 2.68 14.42
C ILE A 204 11.68 3.51 15.33
N ASP A 205 12.97 3.17 15.42
CA ASP A 205 13.93 3.83 16.30
C ASP A 205 14.17 5.28 15.88
N GLY A 206 14.17 5.55 14.60
CA GLY A 206 14.34 6.90 14.03
C GLY A 206 13.20 7.88 14.36
N LEU A 207 12.02 7.39 14.78
CA LEU A 207 10.89 8.24 15.16
C LEU A 207 11.16 9.08 16.41
N ASP A 208 12.10 8.67 17.25
CA ASP A 208 12.46 9.43 18.45
C ASP A 208 13.24 10.71 18.13
N GLY A 209 13.91 10.73 16.98
CA GLY A 209 14.70 11.88 16.49
C GLY A 209 13.92 12.88 15.63
N VAL A 210 12.63 12.67 15.35
CA VAL A 210 11.84 13.55 14.48
C VAL A 210 10.72 14.25 15.26
N ASP A 211 10.46 15.51 14.88
CA ASP A 211 9.38 16.33 15.46
C ASP A 211 8.03 16.06 14.78
N TYR A 212 7.58 14.81 14.87
CA TYR A 212 6.26 14.40 14.38
C TYR A 212 5.24 14.40 15.53
N ILE A 213 3.98 14.69 15.19
CA ILE A 213 2.89 14.56 16.17
C ILE A 213 2.75 13.09 16.61
N GLU A 214 2.42 12.87 17.89
CA GLU A 214 2.36 11.51 18.46
C GLU A 214 1.44 10.54 17.71
N ARG A 215 0.33 11.03 17.19
CA ARG A 215 -0.58 10.20 16.35
C ARG A 215 0.14 9.58 15.16
N VAL A 216 1.00 10.35 14.48
CA VAL A 216 1.76 9.88 13.32
C VAL A 216 2.82 8.86 13.73
N LYS A 217 3.57 9.15 14.82
CA LYS A 217 4.54 8.20 15.37
C LYS A 217 3.90 6.87 15.73
N THR A 218 2.79 6.91 16.45
CA THR A 218 2.04 5.72 16.86
C THR A 218 1.54 4.94 15.65
N SER A 219 0.99 5.63 14.64
CA SER A 219 0.51 4.96 13.41
C SER A 219 1.63 4.26 12.66
N GLN A 220 2.82 4.87 12.56
CA GLN A 220 3.97 4.26 11.91
C GLN A 220 4.53 3.06 12.70
N LYS A 221 4.64 3.18 14.03
CA LYS A 221 5.05 2.07 14.90
C LYS A 221 4.11 0.87 14.77
N ASN A 222 2.81 1.12 14.80
CA ASN A 222 1.79 0.07 14.67
C ASN A 222 1.79 -0.57 13.29
N TRP A 223 2.01 0.22 12.23
CA TRP A 223 2.10 -0.29 10.88
C TRP A 223 3.27 -1.25 10.67
N ILE A 224 4.45 -0.89 11.17
CA ILE A 224 5.64 -1.75 11.12
C ILE A 224 5.46 -2.97 12.01
N GLY A 225 4.90 -2.78 13.21
CA GLY A 225 4.48 -3.86 14.09
C GLY A 225 5.65 -4.69 14.65
N ARG A 226 6.68 -4.05 15.23
CA ARG A 226 7.74 -4.80 15.92
C ARG A 226 7.13 -5.69 16.99
N SER A 227 7.32 -6.99 16.88
CA SER A 227 6.82 -7.99 17.82
C SER A 227 7.91 -8.98 18.20
N HIS A 228 7.79 -9.55 19.39
CA HIS A 228 8.66 -10.63 19.88
C HIS A 228 7.82 -11.86 20.11
N GLY A 229 8.32 -13.00 19.66
CA GLY A 229 7.61 -14.27 19.79
C GLY A 229 8.56 -15.45 19.68
N ALA A 230 7.97 -16.62 19.60
CA ALA A 230 8.70 -17.87 19.47
C ALA A 230 8.19 -18.67 18.25
N GLU A 231 9.10 -19.36 17.59
CA GLU A 231 8.75 -20.43 16.67
C GLU A 231 8.53 -21.72 17.45
N VAL A 232 7.47 -22.44 17.11
CA VAL A 232 7.10 -23.70 17.77
C VAL A 232 6.77 -24.73 16.73
N ASP A 233 7.39 -25.91 16.87
CA ASP A 233 7.18 -27.04 16.00
C ASP A 233 6.10 -27.98 16.54
N PHE A 234 5.08 -28.21 15.73
CA PHE A 234 4.07 -29.24 15.91
C PHE A 234 4.38 -30.41 14.99
N SER A 235 4.66 -31.61 15.53
CA SER A 235 4.87 -32.80 14.70
C SER A 235 3.56 -33.19 14.01
N LEU A 236 3.63 -33.54 12.73
CA LEU A 236 2.52 -34.24 12.08
C LEU A 236 2.48 -35.68 12.64
N LYS A 237 1.28 -36.15 12.98
CA LYS A 237 1.12 -37.50 13.51
C LYS A 237 1.54 -38.53 12.48
N ASP A 238 2.35 -39.49 12.92
CA ASP A 238 2.88 -40.61 12.12
C ASP A 238 3.67 -40.18 10.86
N LYS A 239 4.21 -38.95 10.87
CA LYS A 239 4.99 -38.35 9.78
C LYS A 239 6.30 -37.76 10.31
N PRO A 240 7.35 -37.71 9.47
CA PRO A 240 8.62 -37.09 9.85
C PRO A 240 8.58 -35.54 9.87
N GLU A 241 7.60 -34.93 9.19
CA GLU A 241 7.50 -33.49 9.03
C GLU A 241 6.88 -32.80 10.25
N LYS A 242 7.17 -31.50 10.35
CA LYS A 242 6.68 -30.62 11.39
C LYS A 242 6.01 -29.41 10.78
N LEU A 243 5.00 -28.91 11.45
CA LEU A 243 4.40 -27.62 11.19
C LEU A 243 5.02 -26.59 12.14
N THR A 244 5.87 -25.73 11.64
CA THR A 244 6.42 -24.62 12.41
C THR A 244 5.46 -23.46 12.39
N ILE A 245 5.11 -22.93 13.55
CA ILE A 245 4.31 -21.71 13.69
C ILE A 245 5.13 -20.63 14.39
N TYR A 246 4.78 -19.36 14.16
CA TYR A 246 5.26 -18.25 14.95
C TYR A 246 4.13 -17.73 15.86
N THR A 247 4.42 -17.54 17.15
CA THR A 247 3.45 -17.00 18.09
C THR A 247 4.08 -15.96 19.01
N THR A 248 3.35 -14.85 19.27
CA THR A 248 3.70 -13.89 20.32
C THR A 248 3.18 -14.31 21.71
N ARG A 249 2.40 -15.40 21.78
CA ARG A 249 1.78 -15.92 22.98
C ARG A 249 2.10 -17.42 23.20
N PRO A 250 3.39 -17.78 23.39
CA PRO A 250 3.77 -19.18 23.64
C PRO A 250 3.17 -19.74 24.92
N ASP A 251 2.79 -18.88 25.86
CA ASP A 251 2.08 -19.24 27.09
C ASP A 251 0.71 -19.92 26.86
N THR A 252 0.11 -19.70 25.67
CA THR A 252 -1.20 -20.28 25.32
C THR A 252 -1.12 -21.67 24.67
N LEU A 253 0.07 -22.23 24.47
CA LEU A 253 0.27 -23.53 23.79
C LEU A 253 -0.54 -24.68 24.41
N PHE A 254 -0.74 -24.67 25.74
CA PHE A 254 -1.53 -25.69 26.45
C PHE A 254 -3.00 -25.70 26.01
N GLY A 255 -3.53 -24.58 25.54
CA GLY A 255 -4.91 -24.39 25.10
C GLY A 255 -5.14 -24.58 23.60
N VAL A 256 -4.11 -25.01 22.83
CA VAL A 256 -4.26 -25.22 21.38
C VAL A 256 -5.17 -26.42 21.14
N THR A 257 -6.22 -26.21 20.34
CA THR A 257 -7.22 -27.20 20.02
C THR A 257 -7.20 -27.67 18.57
N TYR A 258 -6.64 -26.88 17.66
CA TYR A 258 -6.45 -27.23 16.26
C TYR A 258 -5.37 -26.35 15.61
N MET A 259 -4.87 -26.83 14.46
CA MET A 259 -3.96 -26.09 13.59
C MET A 259 -4.71 -25.60 12.36
N VAL A 260 -4.26 -24.48 11.80
CA VAL A 260 -4.82 -23.97 10.53
C VAL A 260 -3.67 -23.71 9.56
N LEU A 261 -3.81 -24.26 8.36
CA LEU A 261 -2.87 -24.08 7.26
C LEU A 261 -3.44 -23.12 6.22
N SER A 262 -2.54 -22.45 5.51
CA SER A 262 -2.88 -21.79 4.25
C SER A 262 -3.39 -22.81 3.24
N PRO A 263 -4.40 -22.49 2.42
CA PRO A 263 -4.86 -23.35 1.33
C PRO A 263 -3.76 -23.75 0.33
N GLU A 264 -2.69 -22.98 0.25
CA GLU A 264 -1.53 -23.18 -0.62
C GLU A 264 -0.38 -23.93 0.08
N HIS A 265 -0.56 -24.40 1.31
CA HIS A 265 0.51 -25.05 2.07
C HIS A 265 0.96 -26.35 1.38
N PRO A 266 2.29 -26.56 1.20
CA PRO A 266 2.83 -27.70 0.42
C PRO A 266 2.38 -29.07 0.92
N TYR A 267 2.17 -29.23 2.23
CA TYR A 267 1.77 -30.50 2.81
C TYR A 267 0.39 -30.99 2.36
N ILE A 268 -0.48 -30.10 1.90
CA ILE A 268 -1.79 -30.48 1.37
C ILE A 268 -1.61 -31.31 0.09
N ASP A 269 -0.72 -30.88 -0.81
CA ASP A 269 -0.45 -31.60 -2.04
C ASP A 269 0.42 -32.85 -1.77
N GLN A 270 1.36 -32.76 -0.83
CA GLN A 270 2.24 -33.88 -0.44
C GLN A 270 1.44 -35.08 0.09
N TYR A 271 0.40 -34.82 0.88
CA TYR A 271 -0.41 -35.85 1.53
C TYR A 271 -1.79 -36.03 0.94
N LYS A 272 -2.01 -35.59 -0.29
CA LYS A 272 -3.32 -35.59 -0.97
C LYS A 272 -4.02 -36.97 -0.97
N ASP A 273 -3.23 -38.07 -1.10
CA ASP A 273 -3.75 -39.45 -1.18
C ASP A 273 -4.23 -39.98 0.20
N GLU A 274 -3.88 -39.28 1.28
CA GLU A 274 -4.30 -39.61 2.64
C GLU A 274 -5.48 -38.73 3.12
N ILE A 275 -5.80 -37.65 2.38
CA ILE A 275 -6.90 -36.75 2.70
C ILE A 275 -8.23 -37.34 2.19
N LYS A 276 -9.07 -37.77 3.13
CA LYS A 276 -10.32 -38.46 2.80
C LYS A 276 -11.37 -37.56 2.17
N ASN A 277 -11.42 -36.28 2.57
CA ASN A 277 -12.34 -35.28 2.03
C ASN A 277 -11.66 -34.38 0.97
N TRP A 278 -10.84 -34.96 0.10
CA TRP A 278 -10.02 -34.25 -0.89
C TRP A 278 -10.85 -33.31 -1.79
N ASP A 279 -12.03 -33.74 -2.24
CA ASP A 279 -12.89 -32.94 -3.10
C ASP A 279 -13.35 -31.63 -2.41
N GLU A 280 -13.69 -31.69 -1.12
CA GLU A 280 -14.06 -30.52 -0.33
C GLU A 280 -12.87 -29.57 -0.12
N VAL A 281 -11.69 -30.15 0.18
CA VAL A 281 -10.44 -29.40 0.30
C VAL A 281 -10.09 -28.67 -1.01
N CYS A 282 -10.22 -29.36 -2.17
CA CYS A 282 -9.99 -28.76 -3.47
C CYS A 282 -10.96 -27.62 -3.78
N ALA A 283 -12.24 -27.83 -3.54
CA ALA A 283 -13.27 -26.80 -3.76
C ALA A 283 -12.98 -25.54 -2.92
N TYR A 284 -12.55 -25.73 -1.66
CA TYR A 284 -12.17 -24.61 -0.79
C TYR A 284 -10.90 -23.88 -1.30
N ARG A 285 -9.88 -24.64 -1.74
CA ARG A 285 -8.66 -24.08 -2.34
C ARG A 285 -8.96 -23.24 -3.59
N GLU A 286 -9.85 -23.71 -4.46
CA GLU A 286 -10.27 -22.96 -5.66
C GLU A 286 -11.00 -21.68 -5.30
N MET A 287 -11.86 -21.71 -4.28
CA MET A 287 -12.54 -20.53 -3.77
C MET A 287 -11.56 -19.52 -3.20
N ALA A 288 -10.60 -19.98 -2.37
CA ALA A 288 -9.59 -19.14 -1.76
C ALA A 288 -8.64 -18.50 -2.80
N ALA A 289 -8.29 -19.24 -3.85
CA ALA A 289 -7.41 -18.77 -4.94
C ALA A 289 -8.01 -17.59 -5.76
N ARG A 290 -9.33 -17.40 -5.69
CA ARG A 290 -10.02 -16.27 -6.35
C ARG A 290 -9.96 -14.96 -5.55
N LYS A 291 -9.58 -15.04 -4.27
CA LYS A 291 -9.47 -13.88 -3.36
C LYS A 291 -8.05 -13.32 -3.36
N SER A 292 -7.92 -12.02 -3.29
CA SER A 292 -6.65 -11.35 -3.03
C SER A 292 -6.21 -11.53 -1.57
N ASP A 293 -4.92 -11.37 -1.27
CA ASP A 293 -4.42 -11.42 0.11
C ASP A 293 -5.09 -10.37 1.01
N PHE A 294 -5.43 -9.21 0.44
CA PHE A 294 -6.16 -8.16 1.14
C PHE A 294 -7.59 -8.56 1.50
N GLU A 295 -8.33 -9.17 0.57
CA GLU A 295 -9.67 -9.69 0.84
C GLU A 295 -9.65 -10.82 1.88
N ARG A 296 -8.60 -11.62 1.88
CA ARG A 296 -8.41 -12.73 2.83
C ARG A 296 -8.07 -12.24 4.24
N SER A 297 -7.34 -11.14 4.39
CA SER A 297 -6.85 -10.64 5.69
C SER A 297 -7.72 -9.54 6.28
N GLU A 298 -8.02 -8.50 5.50
CA GLU A 298 -8.63 -7.26 6.01
C GLU A 298 -10.14 -7.20 5.83
N LEU A 299 -10.68 -7.77 4.75
CA LEU A 299 -12.10 -7.68 4.43
C LEU A 299 -12.92 -8.87 4.92
N ALA A 300 -12.28 -9.98 5.31
CA ALA A 300 -12.98 -11.18 5.77
C ALA A 300 -13.58 -10.95 7.16
N LYS A 301 -14.86 -10.55 7.20
CA LYS A 301 -15.65 -10.47 8.44
C LYS A 301 -16.03 -11.87 8.96
N ASP A 302 -16.38 -12.77 8.05
CA ASP A 302 -16.74 -14.15 8.35
C ASP A 302 -15.55 -15.05 8.00
N LYS A 303 -15.05 -15.76 8.99
CA LYS A 303 -13.95 -16.69 8.80
C LYS A 303 -14.50 -18.06 8.45
N THR A 304 -14.00 -18.63 7.35
CA THR A 304 -14.39 -19.94 6.86
C THR A 304 -13.20 -20.88 6.84
N GLY A 305 -13.42 -22.16 6.84
CA GLY A 305 -12.38 -23.17 6.77
C GLY A 305 -12.94 -24.56 6.54
N VAL A 306 -12.07 -25.48 6.13
CA VAL A 306 -12.35 -26.90 5.93
C VAL A 306 -11.35 -27.71 6.74
N MET A 307 -11.84 -28.67 7.50
CA MET A 307 -10.99 -29.64 8.21
C MET A 307 -10.38 -30.62 7.22
N ILE A 308 -9.12 -30.93 7.38
CA ILE A 308 -8.45 -31.96 6.59
C ILE A 308 -8.65 -33.30 7.28
N ASP A 309 -9.53 -34.14 6.75
CA ASP A 309 -9.75 -35.49 7.30
C ASP A 309 -8.62 -36.44 6.85
N GLY A 310 -7.91 -37.01 7.83
CA GLY A 310 -6.78 -37.90 7.60
C GLY A 310 -5.41 -37.34 8.02
N LEU A 311 -5.32 -36.02 8.30
CA LEU A 311 -4.12 -35.40 8.84
C LEU A 311 -4.39 -34.79 10.22
N SER A 312 -3.45 -34.98 11.14
CA SER A 312 -3.48 -34.38 12.46
C SER A 312 -2.08 -33.94 12.91
N ALA A 313 -2.03 -33.04 13.87
CA ALA A 313 -0.77 -32.61 14.49
C ALA A 313 -0.75 -33.00 15.97
N VAL A 314 0.45 -33.03 16.53
CA VAL A 314 0.65 -33.31 17.97
C VAL A 314 1.10 -32.04 18.66
N ASN A 315 0.36 -31.64 19.69
CA ASN A 315 0.70 -30.48 20.51
C ASN A 315 1.98 -30.79 21.32
N PRO A 316 3.06 -30.00 21.15
CA PRO A 316 4.37 -30.32 21.73
C PRO A 316 4.42 -30.23 23.25
N VAL A 317 3.49 -29.49 23.89
CA VAL A 317 3.52 -29.28 25.35
C VAL A 317 2.68 -30.27 26.15
N ASN A 318 1.68 -30.94 25.55
CA ASN A 318 0.80 -31.86 26.24
C ASN A 318 0.62 -33.22 25.54
N GLY A 319 1.21 -33.40 24.36
CA GLY A 319 1.14 -34.62 23.55
C GLY A 319 -0.23 -34.95 22.94
N LYS A 320 -1.20 -34.05 23.05
CA LYS A 320 -2.53 -34.27 22.48
C LYS A 320 -2.51 -34.17 20.97
N GLU A 321 -3.19 -35.09 20.34
CA GLU A 321 -3.50 -35.02 18.91
C GLU A 321 -4.58 -33.97 18.65
N ILE A 322 -4.36 -33.11 17.66
CA ILE A 322 -5.25 -32.00 17.30
C ILE A 322 -5.49 -32.01 15.79
N PRO A 323 -6.70 -31.66 15.33
CA PRO A 323 -7.04 -31.63 13.93
C PRO A 323 -6.35 -30.47 13.19
N ILE A 324 -6.22 -30.64 11.87
CA ILE A 324 -5.68 -29.62 10.97
C ILE A 324 -6.80 -29.12 10.07
N TRP A 325 -6.89 -27.83 9.94
CA TRP A 325 -7.83 -27.12 9.07
C TRP A 325 -7.09 -26.33 8.00
N ILE A 326 -7.76 -26.03 6.91
CA ILE A 326 -7.34 -24.98 5.97
C ILE A 326 -8.28 -23.80 6.08
N SER A 327 -7.72 -22.61 5.96
CA SER A 327 -8.52 -21.38 5.92
C SER A 327 -7.83 -20.30 5.10
N ASP A 328 -8.64 -19.52 4.40
CA ASP A 328 -8.17 -18.50 3.48
C ASP A 328 -7.51 -17.29 4.18
N TYR A 329 -7.79 -17.04 5.46
CA TYR A 329 -7.12 -15.95 6.19
C TYR A 329 -5.66 -16.27 6.59
N VAL A 330 -5.21 -17.54 6.45
CA VAL A 330 -3.81 -17.90 6.63
C VAL A 330 -3.09 -17.77 5.29
N LEU A 331 -2.02 -16.98 5.27
CA LEU A 331 -1.29 -16.65 4.04
C LEU A 331 0.09 -17.29 4.03
N MET A 332 0.51 -17.82 2.88
CA MET A 332 1.90 -18.28 2.67
C MET A 332 2.92 -17.15 2.62
N SER A 333 2.45 -15.93 2.33
CA SER A 333 3.29 -14.72 2.29
C SER A 333 3.61 -14.16 3.67
N TYR A 334 2.92 -14.62 4.71
CA TYR A 334 3.10 -14.17 6.10
C TYR A 334 3.41 -15.33 7.03
N GLY A 335 4.57 -15.28 7.67
CA GLY A 335 5.05 -16.36 8.55
C GLY A 335 5.35 -17.66 7.82
N THR A 336 4.90 -18.77 8.38
CA THR A 336 5.18 -20.14 7.91
C THR A 336 4.04 -20.72 7.07
N GLY A 337 2.93 -20.00 6.89
CA GLY A 337 1.71 -20.53 6.28
C GLY A 337 0.94 -21.50 7.21
N ALA A 338 1.29 -21.56 8.49
CA ALA A 338 0.63 -22.33 9.52
C ALA A 338 0.43 -21.52 10.79
N ILE A 339 -0.68 -21.69 11.47
CA ILE A 339 -0.98 -21.07 12.76
C ILE A 339 -1.63 -22.07 13.72
N MET A 340 -1.48 -21.85 15.01
CA MET A 340 -2.24 -22.54 16.06
C MET A 340 -3.51 -21.77 16.39
N ALA A 341 -4.56 -22.48 16.76
CA ALA A 341 -5.79 -21.91 17.24
C ALA A 341 -6.02 -22.23 18.73
N VAL A 342 -6.25 -21.16 19.51
CA VAL A 342 -6.47 -21.22 20.95
C VAL A 342 -7.80 -20.55 21.28
N PRO A 343 -8.91 -21.28 21.28
CA PRO A 343 -10.26 -20.73 21.41
C PRO A 343 -10.48 -19.81 22.60
N ALA A 344 -9.91 -20.10 23.73
CA ALA A 344 -10.12 -19.32 24.97
C ALA A 344 -9.29 -18.01 25.03
N HIS A 345 -8.28 -17.82 24.15
CA HIS A 345 -7.32 -16.72 24.27
C HIS A 345 -7.01 -15.97 22.98
N LEU A 346 -7.31 -16.55 21.82
CA LEU A 346 -7.05 -15.96 20.51
C LEU A 346 -8.37 -15.77 19.76
N SER A 347 -8.63 -14.59 19.24
CA SER A 347 -9.88 -14.23 18.56
C SER A 347 -10.12 -14.94 17.21
N LEU A 348 -9.23 -15.83 16.81
CA LEU A 348 -9.31 -16.63 15.55
C LEU A 348 -10.26 -17.83 15.65
N ILE A 349 -10.96 -17.98 16.74
CA ILE A 349 -11.76 -19.14 17.15
C ILE A 349 -13.03 -19.40 16.31
N HIS A 350 -13.57 -18.38 15.66
CA HIS A 350 -14.93 -18.47 15.10
C HIS A 350 -15.08 -19.28 13.80
N ILE A 351 -14.04 -20.04 13.42
CA ILE A 351 -14.05 -20.80 12.17
C ILE A 351 -14.72 -22.16 12.30
N SER A 352 -14.55 -22.82 13.44
CA SER A 352 -14.88 -24.25 13.54
C SER A 352 -16.13 -24.59 14.35
N GLU A 353 -16.58 -23.70 15.22
CA GLU A 353 -17.70 -24.00 16.11
C GLU A 353 -18.58 -22.76 16.39
N PRO A 354 -19.48 -22.39 15.46
CA PRO A 354 -20.38 -21.24 15.69
C PRO A 354 -21.42 -21.47 16.78
N THR A 355 -21.50 -22.67 17.38
CA THR A 355 -22.62 -23.10 18.22
C THR A 355 -22.28 -23.61 19.62
N ARG A 356 -21.01 -23.65 20.03
CA ARG A 356 -20.70 -24.00 21.45
C ARG A 356 -20.79 -22.77 22.34
N PRO A 357 -21.73 -22.72 23.29
CA PRO A 357 -21.68 -21.75 24.35
C PRO A 357 -20.47 -22.05 25.26
N TYR A 358 -19.80 -21.00 25.68
CA TYR A 358 -18.68 -21.06 26.63
C TYR A 358 -19.14 -21.51 28.02
#